data_be25f14c30c66b611233a4c4381cdcc9
#
_entry.id   be25f14c30c66b611233a4c4381cdcc9
#
_cell.length_a   1.000
_cell.length_b   1.000
_cell.length_c   1.000
_cell.angle_alpha   90.00
_cell.angle_beta   90.00
_cell.angle_gamma   90.00
#
_symmetry.space_group_name_H-M   'P 1'
#
loop_
_entity.id
_entity.type
_entity.pdbx_description
1 polymer ?
#
loop_
_entity_poly.entity_id
_entity_poly.type
_entity_poly.pdbx_seq_one_letter_code
_entity_poly.pdbx_strand_id
1 'polypeptide(L)'
;VLEQATQSVRFARNLCGDIEFSPEDGYRSEVDFLCRVIEAVIREGATTINVPDTVGYAIPELYGNFIKTLRERVPNSDKAIWSVHCHNDLGMAVANSLAGVKIGGARQVECTINGLGERAGNCSLEEVVMAVKTRKDYFGLEVGIDTQHILAASRMVSQTTGFVVQPNKAVVGANAFAHASGIHQDGVLKARDTYEIMRAEDVGWSANKIILGKLSGRNAFKQRLQELGVSLESEADTNAAFARFKELADRKSEIFDEDILALVSDESVSNHGEEYVFVSLSQHSETGERPHASVVF
;
A
#
# COMPACT_ATOMS: atom_id res chain seq x y z
N VAL A 1 -9.21 -4.11 38.70
CA VAL A 1 -8.76 -3.48 37.44
C VAL A 1 -8.14 -2.13 37.73
N LEU A 2 -8.86 -1.13 38.26
CA LEU A 2 -8.34 0.23 38.52
C LEU A 2 -7.06 0.22 39.36
N GLU A 3 -7.06 -0.47 40.48
CA GLU A 3 -5.90 -0.57 41.39
C GLU A 3 -4.71 -1.24 40.69
N GLN A 4 -4.93 -2.31 39.95
CA GLN A 4 -3.87 -2.99 39.19
C GLN A 4 -3.27 -2.09 38.09
N ALA A 5 -4.10 -1.37 37.34
CA ALA A 5 -3.65 -0.43 36.32
C ALA A 5 -2.74 0.66 36.92
N THR A 6 -3.18 1.29 38.03
CA THR A 6 -2.39 2.33 38.69
C THR A 6 -1.09 1.81 39.30
N GLN A 7 -1.10 0.63 39.91
CA GLN A 7 0.13 -0.01 40.43
C GLN A 7 1.12 -0.35 39.33
N SER A 8 0.62 -0.90 38.19
CA SER A 8 1.47 -1.25 37.06
C SER A 8 2.12 -0.01 36.43
N VAL A 9 1.36 1.06 36.22
CA VAL A 9 1.92 2.31 35.64
C VAL A 9 2.92 2.95 36.60
N ARG A 10 2.62 3.00 37.93
CA ARG A 10 3.55 3.50 38.92
C ARG A 10 4.85 2.69 38.96
N PHE A 11 4.76 1.37 38.87
CA PHE A 11 5.92 0.50 38.82
C PHE A 11 6.74 0.76 37.58
N ALA A 12 6.11 0.77 36.38
CA ALA A 12 6.77 1.03 35.10
C ALA A 12 7.44 2.41 35.10
N ARG A 13 6.81 3.43 35.68
CA ARG A 13 7.34 4.79 35.77
C ARG A 13 8.68 4.87 36.54
N ASN A 14 8.94 3.97 37.44
CA ASN A 14 10.23 3.88 38.15
C ASN A 14 11.35 3.36 37.25
N LEU A 15 11.01 2.68 36.14
CA LEU A 15 11.96 2.06 35.20
C LEU A 15 12.17 2.88 33.93
N CYS A 16 11.12 3.59 33.48
CA CYS A 16 11.14 4.37 32.25
C CYS A 16 10.36 5.68 32.40
N GLY A 17 10.86 6.72 31.76
CA GLY A 17 10.20 8.04 31.73
C GLY A 17 9.08 8.19 30.71
N ASP A 18 8.94 7.27 29.79
CA ASP A 18 7.92 7.28 28.74
C ASP A 18 7.06 6.00 28.85
N ILE A 19 5.82 6.15 29.31
CA ILE A 19 4.92 5.07 29.64
C ILE A 19 3.64 5.21 28.83
N GLU A 20 3.39 4.24 27.98
CA GLU A 20 2.10 4.08 27.30
C GLU A 20 1.19 3.14 28.10
N PHE A 21 -0.06 3.54 28.27
CA PHE A 21 -1.11 2.72 28.86
C PHE A 21 -2.20 2.43 27.82
N SER A 22 -2.46 1.15 27.58
CA SER A 22 -3.50 0.66 26.68
C SER A 22 -4.58 -0.11 27.45
N PRO A 23 -5.81 0.39 27.61
CA PRO A 23 -6.92 -0.39 28.13
C PRO A 23 -7.43 -1.35 27.07
N GLU A 24 -7.18 -2.65 27.25
CA GLU A 24 -7.70 -3.68 26.34
C GLU A 24 -9.22 -3.55 26.18
N ASP A 25 -9.69 -3.65 24.92
CA ASP A 25 -11.10 -3.47 24.55
C ASP A 25 -11.70 -2.12 25.00
N GLY A 26 -10.86 -1.09 24.93
CA GLY A 26 -11.22 0.25 25.39
C GLY A 26 -12.45 0.81 24.70
N TYR A 27 -12.60 0.58 23.39
CA TYR A 27 -13.74 1.11 22.63
C TYR A 27 -15.09 0.55 23.08
N ARG A 28 -15.16 -0.71 23.53
CA ARG A 28 -16.40 -1.33 24.04
C ARG A 28 -16.55 -1.24 25.55
N SER A 29 -15.59 -0.61 26.25
CA SER A 29 -15.65 -0.42 27.68
C SER A 29 -16.65 0.67 28.07
N GLU A 30 -17.17 0.57 29.29
CA GLU A 30 -18.06 1.58 29.86
C GLU A 30 -17.31 2.91 30.03
N VAL A 31 -17.84 4.00 29.46
CA VAL A 31 -17.15 5.30 29.32
C VAL A 31 -16.77 5.91 30.66
N ASP A 32 -17.68 5.90 31.65
CA ASP A 32 -17.43 6.51 32.97
C ASP A 32 -16.33 5.78 33.75
N PHE A 33 -16.30 4.45 33.63
CA PHE A 33 -15.24 3.65 34.22
C PHE A 33 -13.91 3.87 33.49
N LEU A 34 -13.92 3.90 32.18
CA LEU A 34 -12.72 4.13 31.36
C LEU A 34 -12.11 5.51 31.62
N CYS A 35 -12.93 6.56 31.76
CA CYS A 35 -12.44 7.90 32.13
C CYS A 35 -11.74 7.90 33.48
N ARG A 36 -12.30 7.19 34.50
CA ARG A 36 -11.67 7.08 35.81
C ARG A 36 -10.33 6.33 35.76
N VAL A 37 -10.25 5.27 35.00
CA VAL A 37 -8.99 4.51 34.81
C VAL A 37 -7.94 5.40 34.13
N ILE A 38 -8.30 6.06 33.03
CA ILE A 38 -7.38 6.94 32.29
C ILE A 38 -6.88 8.09 33.19
N GLU A 39 -7.78 8.77 33.89
CA GLU A 39 -7.39 9.83 34.82
C GLU A 39 -6.37 9.32 35.86
N ALA A 40 -6.64 8.15 36.45
CA ALA A 40 -5.78 7.58 37.47
C ALA A 40 -4.40 7.19 36.96
N VAL A 41 -4.31 6.56 35.78
CA VAL A 41 -3.01 6.14 35.21
C VAL A 41 -2.19 7.33 34.71
N ILE A 42 -2.80 8.39 34.19
CA ILE A 42 -2.09 9.65 33.89
C ILE A 42 -1.52 10.26 35.17
N ARG A 43 -2.26 10.22 36.30
CA ARG A 43 -1.78 10.70 37.58
C ARG A 43 -0.58 9.91 38.09
N GLU A 44 -0.52 8.61 37.81
CA GLU A 44 0.60 7.74 38.17
C GLU A 44 1.79 7.86 37.17
N GLY A 45 1.66 8.60 36.08
CA GLY A 45 2.75 8.94 35.18
C GLY A 45 2.71 8.31 33.81
N ALA A 46 1.56 7.81 33.37
CA ALA A 46 1.38 7.49 31.95
C ALA A 46 1.50 8.76 31.10
N THR A 47 2.37 8.72 30.11
CA THR A 47 2.67 9.82 29.17
C THR A 47 1.88 9.71 27.87
N THR A 48 1.42 8.50 27.56
CA THR A 48 0.60 8.20 26.39
C THR A 48 -0.59 7.33 26.80
N ILE A 49 -1.78 7.68 26.30
CA ILE A 49 -3.00 6.89 26.42
C ILE A 49 -3.38 6.37 25.06
N ASN A 50 -3.25 5.08 24.88
CA ASN A 50 -3.61 4.40 23.64
C ASN A 50 -4.96 3.71 23.79
N VAL A 51 -5.94 4.08 22.97
CA VAL A 51 -7.31 3.54 23.08
C VAL A 51 -7.58 2.58 21.92
N PRO A 52 -7.64 1.25 22.20
CA PRO A 52 -7.78 0.27 21.13
C PRO A 52 -9.24 -0.01 20.75
N ASP A 53 -9.47 -0.18 19.46
CA ASP A 53 -10.55 -0.95 18.87
C ASP A 53 -10.08 -2.39 18.68
N THR A 54 -10.06 -3.13 19.77
CA THR A 54 -9.40 -4.44 19.88
C THR A 54 -10.00 -5.52 18.97
N VAL A 55 -11.29 -5.42 18.65
CA VAL A 55 -12.00 -6.41 17.83
C VAL A 55 -12.39 -5.90 16.45
N GLY A 56 -11.89 -4.71 16.07
CA GLY A 56 -12.18 -4.12 14.76
C GLY A 56 -13.66 -3.84 14.50
N TYR A 57 -14.38 -3.44 15.57
CA TYR A 57 -15.82 -3.24 15.60
C TYR A 57 -16.24 -1.80 15.30
N ALA A 58 -15.33 -0.86 15.47
CA ALA A 58 -15.61 0.56 15.39
C ALA A 58 -15.99 1.04 14.00
N ILE A 59 -16.80 2.08 13.95
CA ILE A 59 -17.14 2.86 12.76
C ILE A 59 -16.44 4.22 12.88
N PRO A 60 -15.87 4.79 11.80
CA PRO A 60 -14.97 5.93 11.89
C PRO A 60 -15.51 7.14 12.67
N GLU A 61 -16.69 7.60 12.35
CA GLU A 61 -17.30 8.75 13.03
C GLU A 61 -17.54 8.47 14.53
N LEU A 62 -18.05 7.29 14.84
CA LEU A 62 -18.33 6.88 16.22
C LEU A 62 -17.04 6.76 17.02
N TYR A 63 -16.00 6.17 16.44
CA TYR A 63 -14.70 6.04 17.10
C TYR A 63 -14.02 7.39 17.32
N GLY A 64 -14.01 8.25 16.31
CA GLY A 64 -13.47 9.60 16.45
C GLY A 64 -14.17 10.41 17.55
N ASN A 65 -15.49 10.36 17.60
CA ASN A 65 -16.28 11.01 18.65
C ASN A 65 -16.07 10.38 20.04
N PHE A 66 -15.85 9.08 20.10
CA PHE A 66 -15.52 8.38 21.34
C PHE A 66 -14.18 8.88 21.93
N ILE A 67 -13.12 8.94 21.13
CA ILE A 67 -11.82 9.50 21.53
C ILE A 67 -11.97 10.95 21.98
N LYS A 68 -12.71 11.76 21.24
CA LYS A 68 -13.01 13.15 21.60
C LYS A 68 -13.70 13.23 22.97
N THR A 69 -14.72 12.40 23.21
CA THR A 69 -15.47 12.34 24.47
C THR A 69 -14.57 12.00 25.65
N LEU A 70 -13.69 11.00 25.50
CA LEU A 70 -12.73 10.65 26.54
C LEU A 70 -11.79 11.82 26.86
N ARG A 71 -11.24 12.47 25.86
CA ARG A 71 -10.34 13.62 26.02
C ARG A 71 -11.01 14.81 26.69
N GLU A 72 -12.27 15.06 26.42
CA GLU A 72 -13.05 16.17 27.02
C GLU A 72 -13.45 15.84 28.46
N ARG A 73 -13.66 14.57 28.80
CA ARG A 73 -14.16 14.15 30.12
C ARG A 73 -13.07 13.83 31.12
N VAL A 74 -11.87 13.47 30.67
CA VAL A 74 -10.74 13.16 31.54
C VAL A 74 -10.06 14.47 32.01
N PRO A 75 -10.08 14.83 33.32
CA PRO A 75 -9.65 16.15 33.76
C PRO A 75 -8.19 16.50 33.49
N ASN A 76 -7.31 15.50 33.49
CA ASN A 76 -5.87 15.64 33.25
C ASN A 76 -5.46 15.12 31.87
N SER A 77 -6.37 15.13 30.92
CA SER A 77 -6.20 14.67 29.53
C SER A 77 -5.07 15.37 28.78
N ASP A 78 -4.82 16.64 29.11
CA ASP A 78 -3.77 17.49 28.54
C ASP A 78 -2.34 17.07 28.89
N LYS A 79 -2.18 16.21 29.90
CA LYS A 79 -0.87 15.73 30.39
C LYS A 79 -0.37 14.48 29.66
N ALA A 80 -1.17 13.92 28.74
CA ALA A 80 -0.79 12.73 27.99
C ALA A 80 -1.01 12.93 26.50
N ILE A 81 -0.19 12.25 25.70
CA ILE A 81 -0.43 12.08 24.26
C ILE A 81 -1.56 11.07 24.09
N TRP A 82 -2.51 11.36 23.22
CA TRP A 82 -3.56 10.42 22.85
C TRP A 82 -3.17 9.63 21.62
N SER A 83 -3.26 8.33 21.73
CA SER A 83 -2.96 7.34 20.73
C SER A 83 -4.19 6.53 20.37
N VAL A 84 -4.23 6.03 19.16
CA VAL A 84 -5.27 5.13 18.67
C VAL A 84 -4.66 3.87 18.09
N HIS A 85 -5.36 2.74 18.29
CA HIS A 85 -4.97 1.43 17.78
C HIS A 85 -6.23 0.74 17.25
N CYS A 86 -6.25 0.40 15.96
CA CYS A 86 -7.43 -0.17 15.33
C CYS A 86 -7.10 -1.47 14.61
N HIS A 87 -7.89 -2.52 14.89
CA HIS A 87 -7.89 -3.76 14.13
C HIS A 87 -8.79 -3.67 12.90
N ASN A 88 -8.57 -4.55 11.93
CA ASN A 88 -9.11 -4.42 10.57
C ASN A 88 -10.23 -5.42 10.25
N ASP A 89 -10.93 -5.95 11.26
CA ASP A 89 -11.92 -7.01 11.08
C ASP A 89 -13.07 -6.63 10.13
N LEU A 90 -13.48 -5.37 10.14
CA LEU A 90 -14.47 -4.81 9.20
C LEU A 90 -13.83 -4.04 8.02
N GLY A 91 -12.49 -4.08 7.86
CA GLY A 91 -11.79 -3.34 6.82
C GLY A 91 -11.71 -1.83 7.07
N MET A 92 -11.87 -1.38 8.31
CA MET A 92 -11.97 0.06 8.65
C MET A 92 -10.83 0.57 9.52
N ALA A 93 -9.78 -0.22 9.80
CA ALA A 93 -8.73 0.17 10.73
C ALA A 93 -8.07 1.51 10.37
N VAL A 94 -7.74 1.74 9.11
CA VAL A 94 -7.16 3.00 8.64
C VAL A 94 -8.16 4.15 8.79
N ALA A 95 -9.40 3.95 8.37
CA ALA A 95 -10.44 4.98 8.47
C ALA A 95 -10.75 5.35 9.93
N ASN A 96 -10.82 4.36 10.82
CA ASN A 96 -11.00 4.56 12.25
C ASN A 96 -9.83 5.34 12.86
N SER A 97 -8.59 4.95 12.54
CA SER A 97 -7.39 5.64 13.03
C SER A 97 -7.34 7.10 12.56
N LEU A 98 -7.63 7.36 11.28
CA LEU A 98 -7.71 8.72 10.74
C LEU A 98 -8.83 9.55 11.37
N ALA A 99 -9.98 8.95 11.69
CA ALA A 99 -11.05 9.61 12.43
C ALA A 99 -10.63 9.92 13.87
N GLY A 100 -9.94 8.99 14.54
CA GLY A 100 -9.35 9.21 15.86
C GLY A 100 -8.36 10.39 15.86
N VAL A 101 -7.59 10.55 14.81
CA VAL A 101 -6.69 11.71 14.63
C VAL A 101 -7.46 12.99 14.35
N LYS A 102 -8.38 12.98 13.37
CA LYS A 102 -9.05 14.20 12.89
C LYS A 102 -10.14 14.69 13.83
N ILE A 103 -11.03 13.81 14.26
CA ILE A 103 -12.17 14.14 15.13
C ILE A 103 -11.74 14.01 16.61
N GLY A 104 -11.11 12.90 16.94
CA GLY A 104 -10.68 12.59 18.30
C GLY A 104 -9.52 13.43 18.78
N GLY A 105 -8.70 13.94 17.88
CA GLY A 105 -7.53 14.77 18.19
C GLY A 105 -6.32 13.97 18.69
N ALA A 106 -6.27 12.66 18.43
CA ALA A 106 -5.09 11.84 18.69
C ALA A 106 -3.88 12.34 17.89
N ARG A 107 -2.68 12.12 18.44
CA ARG A 107 -1.41 12.52 17.82
C ARG A 107 -0.44 11.37 17.65
N GLN A 108 -0.83 10.19 18.10
CA GLN A 108 -0.14 8.94 17.83
C GLN A 108 -1.12 7.94 17.21
N VAL A 109 -0.63 7.13 16.28
CA VAL A 109 -1.35 6.01 15.68
C VAL A 109 -0.47 4.78 15.79
N GLU A 110 -0.93 3.76 16.51
CA GLU A 110 -0.34 2.43 16.43
C GLU A 110 -0.79 1.76 15.14
N CYS A 111 0.18 1.35 14.35
CA CYS A 111 -0.05 0.75 13.05
C CYS A 111 1.09 -0.20 12.70
N THR A 112 0.89 -1.00 11.68
CA THR A 112 1.90 -1.96 11.23
C THR A 112 2.17 -1.83 9.74
N ILE A 113 3.40 -2.13 9.34
CA ILE A 113 3.74 -2.21 7.92
C ILE A 113 2.89 -3.32 7.28
N ASN A 114 2.29 -3.03 6.13
CA ASN A 114 1.37 -3.89 5.39
C ASN A 114 0.06 -4.23 6.14
N GLY A 115 -0.22 -3.58 7.27
CA GLY A 115 -1.35 -3.92 8.11
C GLY A 115 -1.24 -5.28 8.79
N LEU A 116 -0.01 -5.79 8.93
CA LEU A 116 0.24 -7.09 9.57
C LEU A 116 -0.29 -7.11 11.00
N GLY A 117 -0.97 -8.17 11.39
CA GLY A 117 -1.53 -8.33 12.73
C GLY A 117 -2.45 -9.53 12.86
N GLU A 118 -3.07 -9.65 14.01
CA GLU A 118 -4.03 -10.72 14.29
C GLU A 118 -5.28 -10.64 13.40
N ARG A 119 -5.88 -11.76 13.11
CA ARG A 119 -7.12 -11.93 12.35
C ARG A 119 -7.04 -11.27 10.96
N ALA A 120 -7.75 -10.15 10.75
CA ALA A 120 -7.72 -9.38 9.50
C ALA A 120 -6.60 -8.32 9.45
N GLY A 121 -5.78 -8.23 10.51
CA GLY A 121 -4.66 -7.32 10.63
C GLY A 121 -4.98 -6.04 11.40
N ASN A 122 -4.01 -5.13 11.36
CA ASN A 122 -4.03 -3.84 12.00
C ASN A 122 -4.18 -2.70 10.99
N CYS A 123 -4.24 -1.49 11.48
CA CYS A 123 -4.08 -0.28 10.68
C CYS A 123 -2.75 -0.32 9.89
N SER A 124 -2.80 -0.07 8.59
CA SER A 124 -1.63 -0.06 7.73
C SER A 124 -0.87 1.26 7.82
N LEU A 125 0.42 1.22 8.20
CA LEU A 125 1.27 2.40 8.33
C LEU A 125 1.32 3.22 7.05
N GLU A 126 1.59 2.57 5.92
CA GLU A 126 1.72 3.20 4.61
C GLU A 126 0.47 3.96 4.20
N GLU A 127 -0.70 3.44 4.54
CA GLU A 127 -1.99 4.05 4.20
C GLU A 127 -2.28 5.28 5.06
N VAL A 128 -2.04 5.21 6.38
CA VAL A 128 -2.21 6.35 7.29
C VAL A 128 -1.25 7.47 6.93
N VAL A 129 0.03 7.15 6.74
CA VAL A 129 1.08 8.12 6.43
C VAL A 129 0.77 8.85 5.12
N MET A 130 0.43 8.09 4.07
CA MET A 130 0.15 8.70 2.77
C MET A 130 -1.18 9.44 2.75
N ALA A 131 -2.19 9.02 3.50
CA ALA A 131 -3.43 9.78 3.65
C ALA A 131 -3.19 11.15 4.30
N VAL A 132 -2.43 11.21 5.38
CA VAL A 132 -2.11 12.47 6.06
C VAL A 132 -1.23 13.37 5.17
N LYS A 133 -0.22 12.80 4.50
CA LYS A 133 0.68 13.55 3.62
C LYS A 133 -0.05 14.11 2.38
N THR A 134 -0.86 13.29 1.72
CA THR A 134 -1.60 13.65 0.50
C THR A 134 -2.73 14.64 0.79
N ARG A 135 -3.42 14.47 1.93
CA ARG A 135 -4.54 15.32 2.35
C ARG A 135 -4.15 16.26 3.50
N LYS A 136 -2.96 16.88 3.38
CA LYS A 136 -2.49 17.91 4.32
C LYS A 136 -3.48 19.07 4.45
N ASP A 137 -4.18 19.41 3.34
CA ASP A 137 -5.27 20.39 3.30
C ASP A 137 -6.39 20.07 4.30
N TYR A 138 -6.73 18.80 4.44
CA TYR A 138 -7.79 18.33 5.33
C TYR A 138 -7.30 18.11 6.75
N PHE A 139 -6.17 17.42 6.93
CA PHE A 139 -5.68 17.05 8.27
C PHE A 139 -5.04 18.22 9.00
N GLY A 140 -4.32 19.09 8.31
CA GLY A 140 -3.54 20.18 8.91
C GLY A 140 -2.37 19.67 9.75
N LEU A 141 -1.86 18.47 9.46
CA LEU A 141 -0.83 17.78 10.19
C LEU A 141 0.33 17.39 9.26
N GLU A 142 1.46 17.11 9.87
CA GLU A 142 2.65 16.57 9.20
C GLU A 142 3.04 15.23 9.80
N VAL A 143 3.68 14.41 8.97
CA VAL A 143 4.25 13.12 9.38
C VAL A 143 5.74 13.18 9.12
N GLY A 144 6.56 12.83 10.12
CA GLY A 144 8.02 12.86 10.03
C GLY A 144 8.65 11.63 9.37
N ILE A 145 7.84 10.71 8.81
CA ILE A 145 8.33 9.51 8.15
C ILE A 145 8.85 9.84 6.76
N ASP A 146 10.05 9.35 6.43
CA ASP A 146 10.55 9.37 5.07
C ASP A 146 9.83 8.33 4.22
N THR A 147 8.88 8.81 3.44
CA THR A 147 7.97 7.96 2.68
C THR A 147 8.66 7.20 1.54
N GLN A 148 9.83 7.63 1.06
CA GLN A 148 10.58 6.92 0.02
C GLN A 148 11.07 5.53 0.46
N HIS A 149 11.10 5.25 1.77
CA HIS A 149 11.44 3.95 2.32
C HIS A 149 10.25 3.01 2.52
N ILE A 150 9.02 3.46 2.30
CA ILE A 150 7.80 2.66 2.55
C ILE A 150 7.81 1.36 1.77
N LEU A 151 8.06 1.40 0.46
CA LEU A 151 8.08 0.19 -0.37
C LEU A 151 9.18 -0.79 0.05
N ALA A 152 10.37 -0.30 0.37
CA ALA A 152 11.48 -1.13 0.82
C ALA A 152 11.14 -1.84 2.14
N ALA A 153 10.56 -1.11 3.10
CA ALA A 153 10.11 -1.65 4.37
C ALA A 153 8.99 -2.69 4.18
N SER A 154 8.00 -2.40 3.31
CA SER A 154 6.92 -3.33 2.98
C SER A 154 7.45 -4.65 2.41
N ARG A 155 8.40 -4.58 1.47
CA ARG A 155 9.04 -5.76 0.89
C ARG A 155 9.84 -6.56 1.91
N MET A 156 10.60 -5.88 2.76
CA MET A 156 11.39 -6.52 3.82
C MET A 156 10.48 -7.29 4.78
N VAL A 157 9.39 -6.67 5.25
CA VAL A 157 8.41 -7.33 6.15
C VAL A 157 7.78 -8.54 5.46
N SER A 158 7.35 -8.39 4.19
CA SER A 158 6.74 -9.48 3.42
C SER A 158 7.71 -10.66 3.26
N GLN A 159 8.97 -10.40 2.92
CA GLN A 159 10.00 -11.45 2.76
C GLN A 159 10.35 -12.14 4.09
N THR A 160 10.44 -11.36 5.18
CA THR A 160 10.81 -11.90 6.50
C THR A 160 9.69 -12.74 7.11
N THR A 161 8.45 -12.32 6.93
CA THR A 161 7.28 -12.98 7.55
C THR A 161 6.63 -14.05 6.66
N GLY A 162 6.87 -14.02 5.35
CA GLY A 162 6.19 -14.86 4.36
C GLY A 162 4.77 -14.39 4.00
N PHE A 163 4.27 -13.31 4.61
CA PHE A 163 2.97 -12.73 4.24
C PHE A 163 3.09 -11.90 2.98
N VAL A 164 2.48 -12.38 1.89
CA VAL A 164 2.52 -11.72 0.58
C VAL A 164 1.58 -10.52 0.55
N VAL A 165 2.09 -9.39 0.07
CA VAL A 165 1.27 -8.19 -0.17
C VAL A 165 0.36 -8.42 -1.37
N GLN A 166 -0.94 -8.15 -1.20
CA GLN A 166 -1.90 -8.25 -2.30
C GLN A 166 -1.54 -7.26 -3.43
N PRO A 167 -1.63 -7.65 -4.70
CA PRO A 167 -1.29 -6.77 -5.82
C PRO A 167 -2.05 -5.43 -5.84
N ASN A 168 -3.30 -5.43 -5.38
CA ASN A 168 -4.16 -4.24 -5.30
C ASN A 168 -4.10 -3.51 -3.95
N LYS A 169 -3.15 -3.86 -3.06
CA LYS A 169 -2.99 -3.14 -1.80
C LYS A 169 -2.61 -1.68 -2.06
N ALA A 170 -3.26 -0.77 -1.38
CA ALA A 170 -2.95 0.65 -1.50
C ALA A 170 -1.47 0.93 -1.22
N VAL A 171 -0.89 1.88 -1.92
CA VAL A 171 0.48 2.40 -1.78
C VAL A 171 1.58 1.39 -2.17
N VAL A 172 1.56 0.16 -1.66
CA VAL A 172 2.67 -0.82 -1.78
C VAL A 172 2.37 -2.03 -2.67
N GLY A 173 1.13 -2.23 -3.08
CA GLY A 173 0.75 -3.32 -3.99
C GLY A 173 1.33 -3.11 -5.39
N ALA A 174 1.62 -4.20 -6.09
CA ALA A 174 2.23 -4.17 -7.43
C ALA A 174 1.41 -3.36 -8.46
N ASN A 175 0.09 -3.26 -8.25
CA ASN A 175 -0.82 -2.53 -9.12
C ASN A 175 -1.15 -1.10 -8.61
N ALA A 176 -0.59 -0.68 -7.47
CA ALA A 176 -0.98 0.59 -6.83
C ALA A 176 -0.79 1.82 -7.73
N PHE A 177 0.20 1.77 -8.64
CA PHE A 177 0.50 2.83 -9.61
C PHE A 177 0.41 2.33 -11.06
N ALA A 178 -0.39 1.29 -11.31
CA ALA A 178 -0.55 0.71 -12.64
C ALA A 178 -1.84 1.19 -13.29
N HIS A 179 -1.73 1.67 -14.51
CA HIS A 179 -2.87 2.12 -15.33
C HIS A 179 -3.07 1.16 -16.50
N ALA A 180 -4.18 0.40 -16.48
CA ALA A 180 -4.51 -0.57 -17.52
C ALA A 180 -5.50 -0.02 -18.57
N SER A 181 -6.38 0.92 -18.19
CA SER A 181 -7.37 1.52 -19.09
C SER A 181 -6.72 2.51 -20.04
N GLY A 182 -7.02 2.42 -21.35
CA GLY A 182 -6.50 3.34 -22.35
C GLY A 182 -6.82 4.82 -22.09
N ILE A 183 -8.00 5.13 -21.53
CA ILE A 183 -8.38 6.50 -21.15
C ILE A 183 -7.50 6.99 -19.99
N HIS A 184 -7.25 6.15 -18.98
CA HIS A 184 -6.40 6.49 -17.84
C HIS A 184 -4.95 6.68 -18.30
N GLN A 185 -4.44 5.79 -19.14
CA GLN A 185 -3.09 5.90 -19.71
C GLN A 185 -2.92 7.20 -20.50
N ASP A 186 -3.85 7.53 -21.39
CA ASP A 186 -3.82 8.79 -22.16
C ASP A 186 -3.92 10.03 -21.24
N GLY A 187 -4.73 9.97 -20.19
CA GLY A 187 -4.85 11.04 -19.20
C GLY A 187 -3.54 11.28 -18.45
N VAL A 188 -2.92 10.23 -17.92
CA VAL A 188 -1.63 10.31 -17.21
C VAL A 188 -0.52 10.85 -18.10
N LEU A 189 -0.49 10.45 -19.39
CA LEU A 189 0.48 10.92 -20.37
C LEU A 189 0.36 12.42 -20.65
N LYS A 190 -0.85 12.94 -20.61
CA LYS A 190 -1.12 14.38 -20.83
C LYS A 190 -0.89 15.20 -19.56
N ALA A 191 -1.34 14.70 -18.41
CA ALA A 191 -1.16 15.34 -17.11
C ALA A 191 -1.30 14.26 -16.01
N ARG A 192 -0.22 13.97 -15.28
CA ARG A 192 -0.20 12.93 -14.23
C ARG A 192 -1.30 13.13 -13.19
N ASP A 193 -1.54 14.36 -12.78
CA ASP A 193 -2.53 14.72 -11.77
C ASP A 193 -3.99 14.36 -12.15
N THR A 194 -4.23 13.97 -13.41
CA THR A 194 -5.57 13.54 -13.86
C THR A 194 -6.03 12.25 -13.16
N TYR A 195 -5.10 11.34 -12.84
CA TYR A 195 -5.40 10.05 -12.23
C TYR A 195 -4.45 9.68 -11.09
N GLU A 196 -3.54 10.56 -10.71
CA GLU A 196 -2.56 10.31 -9.65
C GLU A 196 -2.69 11.35 -8.55
N ILE A 197 -3.08 10.91 -7.35
CA ILE A 197 -3.15 11.74 -6.14
C ILE A 197 -1.80 11.77 -5.38
N MET A 198 -0.90 10.86 -5.69
CA MET A 198 0.46 10.75 -5.18
C MET A 198 1.36 10.16 -6.27
N ARG A 199 2.65 10.42 -6.21
CA ARG A 199 3.61 9.88 -7.18
C ARG A 199 4.19 8.57 -6.69
N ALA A 200 4.47 7.64 -7.60
CA ALA A 200 5.10 6.36 -7.30
C ALA A 200 6.44 6.56 -6.57
N GLU A 201 7.21 7.55 -6.99
CA GLU A 201 8.52 7.89 -6.43
C GLU A 201 8.44 8.37 -4.97
N ASP A 202 7.31 8.99 -4.57
CA ASP A 202 7.11 9.48 -3.20
C ASP A 202 7.09 8.34 -2.17
N VAL A 203 6.85 7.11 -2.61
CA VAL A 203 6.76 5.92 -1.75
C VAL A 203 7.81 4.85 -2.08
N GLY A 204 8.77 5.18 -2.96
CA GLY A 204 9.92 4.33 -3.28
C GLY A 204 9.76 3.43 -4.50
N TRP A 205 8.70 3.57 -5.29
CA TRP A 205 8.64 2.96 -6.62
C TRP A 205 9.53 3.74 -7.59
N SER A 206 10.16 3.05 -8.54
CA SER A 206 11.10 3.67 -9.51
C SER A 206 10.40 4.56 -10.53
N ALA A 207 9.19 4.20 -10.95
CA ALA A 207 8.32 4.97 -11.83
C ALA A 207 6.92 4.32 -11.89
N ASN A 208 5.95 5.04 -12.46
CA ASN A 208 4.66 4.45 -12.81
C ASN A 208 4.84 3.43 -13.92
N LYS A 209 4.24 2.26 -13.76
CA LYS A 209 4.28 1.22 -14.76
C LYS A 209 3.01 1.28 -15.61
N ILE A 210 3.15 1.68 -16.88
CA ILE A 210 2.10 1.49 -17.87
C ILE A 210 2.09 0.00 -18.22
N ILE A 211 1.11 -0.72 -17.71
CA ILE A 211 0.90 -2.13 -18.07
C ILE A 211 0.13 -2.16 -19.39
N LEU A 212 0.78 -2.62 -20.44
CA LEU A 212 0.13 -2.82 -21.72
C LEU A 212 -0.74 -4.08 -21.69
N GLY A 213 -1.94 -3.97 -22.24
CA GLY A 213 -2.89 -5.06 -22.32
C GLY A 213 -4.08 -4.74 -23.24
N LYS A 214 -5.10 -5.58 -23.19
CA LYS A 214 -6.30 -5.49 -24.08
C LYS A 214 -6.93 -4.09 -24.13
N LEU A 215 -6.94 -3.35 -23.02
CA LEU A 215 -7.56 -2.02 -22.91
C LEU A 215 -6.60 -0.87 -23.23
N SER A 216 -5.32 -1.15 -23.50
CA SER A 216 -4.33 -0.11 -23.81
C SER A 216 -4.60 0.52 -25.17
N GLY A 217 -4.50 1.86 -25.19
CA GLY A 217 -4.61 2.66 -26.40
C GLY A 217 -3.28 2.78 -27.16
N ARG A 218 -3.36 3.29 -28.41
CA ARG A 218 -2.19 3.46 -29.30
C ARG A 218 -1.10 4.36 -28.69
N ASN A 219 -1.48 5.40 -27.97
CA ASN A 219 -0.51 6.33 -27.36
C ASN A 219 0.36 5.63 -26.31
N ALA A 220 -0.24 4.80 -25.46
CA ALA A 220 0.49 4.02 -24.47
C ALA A 220 1.45 3.01 -25.12
N PHE A 221 1.02 2.36 -26.21
CA PHE A 221 1.86 1.46 -26.98
C PHE A 221 3.05 2.20 -27.63
N LYS A 222 2.82 3.36 -28.25
CA LYS A 222 3.89 4.21 -28.81
C LYS A 222 4.91 4.61 -27.74
N GLN A 223 4.43 5.07 -26.61
CA GLN A 223 5.32 5.46 -25.51
C GLN A 223 6.17 4.28 -25.04
N ARG A 224 5.58 3.09 -24.89
CA ARG A 224 6.34 1.92 -24.47
C ARG A 224 7.41 1.54 -25.48
N LEU A 225 7.13 1.64 -26.78
CA LEU A 225 8.14 1.46 -27.81
C LEU A 225 9.30 2.44 -27.67
N GLN A 226 9.02 3.72 -27.42
CA GLN A 226 10.05 4.74 -27.18
C GLN A 226 10.90 4.43 -25.95
N GLU A 227 10.27 4.00 -24.83
CA GLU A 227 10.96 3.58 -23.62
C GLU A 227 11.87 2.37 -23.82
N LEU A 228 11.49 1.46 -24.74
CA LEU A 228 12.28 0.31 -25.17
C LEU A 228 13.33 0.65 -26.23
N GLY A 229 13.45 1.92 -26.62
CA GLY A 229 14.41 2.39 -27.62
C GLY A 229 14.03 2.03 -29.07
N VAL A 230 12.77 1.67 -29.31
CA VAL A 230 12.27 1.29 -30.64
C VAL A 230 11.62 2.50 -31.31
N SER A 231 12.12 2.84 -32.49
CA SER A 231 11.55 3.85 -33.39
C SER A 231 11.05 3.18 -34.67
N LEU A 232 9.76 3.34 -34.95
CA LEU A 232 9.18 2.87 -36.22
C LEU A 232 9.26 3.97 -37.28
N GLU A 233 9.49 3.58 -38.54
CA GLU A 233 9.79 4.50 -39.63
C GLU A 233 8.57 5.35 -40.03
N SER A 234 7.35 4.82 -39.88
CA SER A 234 6.12 5.51 -40.27
C SER A 234 4.95 5.32 -39.31
N GLU A 235 3.95 6.18 -39.45
CA GLU A 235 2.65 6.00 -38.77
C GLU A 235 1.93 4.72 -39.24
N ALA A 236 2.14 4.29 -40.45
CA ALA A 236 1.57 3.06 -40.98
C ALA A 236 2.14 1.84 -40.26
N ASP A 237 3.47 1.78 -40.05
CA ASP A 237 4.14 0.71 -39.33
C ASP A 237 3.69 0.68 -37.86
N THR A 238 3.54 1.84 -37.24
CA THR A 238 2.99 1.95 -35.88
C THR A 238 1.58 1.40 -35.80
N ASN A 239 0.73 1.65 -36.78
CA ASN A 239 -0.64 1.14 -36.79
C ASN A 239 -0.68 -0.36 -37.02
N ALA A 240 0.19 -0.89 -37.90
CA ALA A 240 0.32 -2.33 -38.14
C ALA A 240 0.82 -3.08 -36.88
N ALA A 241 1.87 -2.56 -36.24
CA ALA A 241 2.39 -3.11 -34.99
C ALA A 241 1.33 -3.05 -33.86
N PHE A 242 0.59 -1.95 -33.77
CA PHE A 242 -0.49 -1.82 -32.80
C PHE A 242 -1.66 -2.80 -33.04
N ALA A 243 -2.02 -3.08 -34.28
CA ALA A 243 -3.04 -4.07 -34.61
C ALA A 243 -2.62 -5.47 -34.13
N ARG A 244 -1.37 -5.87 -34.42
CA ARG A 244 -0.80 -7.14 -33.92
C ARG A 244 -0.73 -7.20 -32.39
N PHE A 245 -0.35 -6.09 -31.76
CA PHE A 245 -0.39 -5.98 -30.30
C PHE A 245 -1.79 -6.24 -29.75
N LYS A 246 -2.84 -5.71 -30.37
CA LYS A 246 -4.23 -5.94 -29.94
C LYS A 246 -4.64 -7.40 -30.08
N GLU A 247 -4.25 -8.08 -31.15
CA GLU A 247 -4.50 -9.51 -31.35
C GLU A 247 -3.77 -10.36 -30.31
N LEU A 248 -2.53 -10.01 -29.97
CA LEU A 248 -1.79 -10.68 -28.91
C LEU A 248 -2.45 -10.46 -27.54
N ALA A 249 -2.83 -9.23 -27.24
CA ALA A 249 -3.48 -8.87 -25.98
C ALA A 249 -4.89 -9.47 -25.80
N ASP A 250 -5.54 -9.91 -26.86
CA ASP A 250 -6.78 -10.70 -26.80
C ASP A 250 -6.54 -12.17 -26.41
N ARG A 251 -5.33 -12.68 -26.63
CA ARG A 251 -4.95 -14.08 -26.38
C ARG A 251 -4.12 -14.27 -25.11
N LYS A 252 -3.37 -13.23 -24.70
CA LYS A 252 -2.43 -13.27 -23.58
C LYS A 252 -2.85 -12.27 -22.52
N SER A 253 -3.03 -12.71 -21.28
CA SER A 253 -3.51 -11.87 -20.16
C SER A 253 -2.47 -10.84 -19.69
N GLU A 254 -1.20 -11.12 -19.85
CA GLU A 254 -0.07 -10.26 -19.45
C GLU A 254 0.91 -10.13 -20.62
N ILE A 255 1.20 -8.89 -21.00
CA ILE A 255 2.11 -8.58 -22.10
C ILE A 255 3.42 -8.07 -21.52
N PHE A 256 4.50 -8.71 -21.88
CA PHE A 256 5.86 -8.36 -21.46
C PHE A 256 6.56 -7.52 -22.55
N ASP A 257 7.68 -6.90 -22.17
CA ASP A 257 8.47 -6.09 -23.07
C ASP A 257 9.04 -6.92 -24.24
N GLU A 258 9.39 -8.16 -23.98
CA GLU A 258 9.87 -9.12 -24.96
C GLU A 258 8.79 -9.43 -26.03
N ASP A 259 7.53 -9.49 -25.61
CA ASP A 259 6.42 -9.67 -26.56
C ASP A 259 6.30 -8.47 -27.52
N ILE A 260 6.46 -7.26 -26.97
CA ILE A 260 6.39 -6.02 -27.76
C ILE A 260 7.55 -5.94 -28.74
N LEU A 261 8.76 -6.27 -28.28
CA LEU A 261 9.95 -6.29 -29.15
C LEU A 261 9.81 -7.33 -30.26
N ALA A 262 9.28 -8.52 -29.95
CA ALA A 262 9.03 -9.56 -30.96
C ALA A 262 8.04 -9.09 -32.02
N LEU A 263 6.94 -8.42 -31.64
CA LEU A 263 5.96 -7.88 -32.58
C LEU A 263 6.54 -6.87 -33.57
N VAL A 264 7.60 -6.17 -33.20
CA VAL A 264 8.24 -5.14 -34.01
C VAL A 264 9.40 -5.72 -34.85
N SER A 265 10.13 -6.70 -34.29
CA SER A 265 11.23 -7.36 -35.01
C SER A 265 10.75 -8.23 -36.17
N ASP A 266 9.54 -8.79 -36.11
CA ASP A 266 8.93 -9.52 -37.22
C ASP A 266 8.74 -8.68 -38.50
N GLU A 267 8.69 -7.34 -38.38
CA GLU A 267 8.68 -6.46 -39.56
C GLU A 267 10.05 -6.36 -40.26
N SER A 268 11.13 -6.48 -39.50
CA SER A 268 12.49 -6.47 -40.05
C SER A 268 12.86 -7.83 -40.69
N VAL A 269 12.19 -8.91 -40.27
CA VAL A 269 12.45 -10.28 -40.75
C VAL A 269 11.63 -10.64 -42.00
N SER A 270 10.50 -9.96 -42.24
CA SER A 270 9.64 -10.26 -43.41
C SER A 270 10.29 -9.96 -44.78
N ASN A 271 11.50 -9.36 -44.80
CA ASN A 271 12.28 -9.14 -46.03
C ASN A 271 13.48 -10.07 -46.25
N HIS A 272 13.74 -10.98 -45.30
CA HIS A 272 14.74 -12.05 -45.50
C HIS A 272 14.02 -13.39 -45.40
N GLY A 273 14.05 -14.16 -46.48
CA GLY A 273 13.42 -15.48 -46.56
C GLY A 273 13.82 -16.34 -45.35
N GLU A 274 12.86 -17.08 -44.81
CA GLU A 274 13.06 -17.99 -43.69
C GLU A 274 14.23 -18.93 -44.00
N GLU A 275 15.38 -18.70 -43.37
CA GLU A 275 16.57 -19.52 -43.53
C GLU A 275 16.49 -20.80 -42.65
N TYR A 276 15.64 -20.75 -41.61
CA TYR A 276 15.41 -21.86 -40.69
C TYR A 276 13.92 -22.02 -40.34
N VAL A 277 13.45 -23.26 -40.37
CA VAL A 277 12.07 -23.60 -39.95
C VAL A 277 12.13 -24.41 -38.69
N PHE A 278 11.45 -23.96 -37.64
CA PHE A 278 11.36 -24.70 -36.37
C PHE A 278 10.70 -26.06 -36.61
N VAL A 279 11.43 -27.14 -36.23
CA VAL A 279 10.96 -28.51 -36.37
C VAL A 279 10.53 -29.11 -35.06
N SER A 280 11.36 -28.99 -34.02
CA SER A 280 11.02 -29.54 -32.69
C SER A 280 11.82 -28.92 -31.56
N LEU A 281 11.22 -28.96 -30.36
CA LEU A 281 11.86 -28.64 -29.09
C LEU A 281 11.72 -29.84 -28.16
N SER A 282 12.84 -30.31 -27.59
CA SER A 282 12.89 -31.29 -26.53
C SER A 282 13.53 -30.65 -25.30
N GLN A 283 12.88 -30.76 -24.13
CA GLN A 283 13.40 -30.23 -22.86
C GLN A 283 13.40 -31.34 -21.82
N HIS A 284 14.49 -31.48 -21.09
CA HIS A 284 14.62 -32.41 -19.95
C HIS A 284 15.11 -31.64 -18.72
N SER A 285 14.43 -31.88 -17.58
CA SER A 285 14.81 -31.33 -16.28
C SER A 285 14.48 -32.34 -15.19
N GLU A 286 15.50 -32.73 -14.42
CA GLU A 286 15.38 -33.69 -13.31
C GLU A 286 16.15 -33.16 -12.09
N THR A 287 15.67 -33.50 -10.89
CA THR A 287 16.31 -33.08 -9.64
C THR A 287 17.72 -33.71 -9.53
N GLY A 288 18.75 -32.86 -9.45
CA GLY A 288 20.15 -33.28 -9.35
C GLY A 288 20.90 -33.30 -10.67
N GLU A 289 20.23 -33.11 -11.82
CA GLU A 289 20.84 -33.00 -13.13
C GLU A 289 20.81 -31.56 -13.67
N ARG A 290 21.70 -31.22 -14.61
CA ARG A 290 21.62 -29.94 -15.31
C ARG A 290 20.51 -30.00 -16.34
N PRO A 291 19.55 -29.07 -16.30
CA PRO A 291 18.52 -29.02 -17.33
C PRO A 291 19.14 -28.78 -18.70
N HIS A 292 18.64 -29.48 -19.71
CA HIS A 292 19.07 -29.33 -21.08
C HIS A 292 17.87 -29.26 -22.04
N ALA A 293 18.04 -28.52 -23.12
CA ALA A 293 17.06 -28.43 -24.19
C ALA A 293 17.75 -28.60 -25.55
N SER A 294 17.08 -29.28 -26.47
CA SER A 294 17.48 -29.42 -27.87
C SER A 294 16.43 -28.81 -28.75
N VAL A 295 16.86 -27.90 -29.63
CA VAL A 295 16.02 -27.26 -30.62
C VAL A 295 16.49 -27.71 -32.00
N VAL A 296 15.55 -28.11 -32.84
CA VAL A 296 15.80 -28.52 -34.22
C VAL A 296 15.10 -27.52 -35.15
N PHE A 297 15.86 -26.95 -36.04
CA PHE A 297 15.41 -26.04 -37.08
C PHE A 297 15.51 -26.69 -38.45
#